data_16b51b324b4e4e03f7d187bd2a0013e0
#
_entry.id   16b51b324b4e4e03f7d187bd2a0013e0
#
_cell.length_a   1.000
_cell.length_b   1.000
_cell.length_c   1.000
_cell.angle_alpha   90.00
_cell.angle_beta   90.00
_cell.angle_gamma   90.00
#
_symmetry.space_group_name_H-M   'P 1'
#
loop_
_entity.id
_entity.type
_entity.pdbx_description
1 polymer ?
#
loop_
_entity_poly.entity_id
_entity_poly.type
_entity_poly.pdbx_seq_one_letter_code
_entity_poly.pdbx_strand_id
1 'polypeptide(L)'
;MAVLNIKVLGPGCMNCKKLLETTQEAVKQSGLEATIEYVTNMSEITKYVMMTPALVVNEKVMHQGKPLPTVQKIKDLIARAQ
;
A
#
# COMPACT_ATOMS: atom_id res chain seq x y z
N MET A 1 1.78 18.24 11.52
CA MET A 1 1.85 17.71 10.15
C MET A 1 1.39 16.29 10.14
N ALA A 2 0.62 15.92 9.13
CA ALA A 2 0.04 14.58 9.09
C ALA A 2 1.06 13.57 8.55
N VAL A 3 1.21 12.45 9.28
CA VAL A 3 1.96 11.32 8.81
C VAL A 3 0.99 10.39 8.09
N LEU A 4 1.34 9.97 6.88
CA LEU A 4 0.49 9.05 6.12
C LEU A 4 0.56 7.66 6.73
N ASN A 5 -0.59 7.02 6.87
CA ASN A 5 -0.67 5.63 7.30
C ASN A 5 -0.90 4.77 6.06
N ILE A 6 0.12 4.01 5.70
CA ILE A 6 0.07 3.15 4.53
C ILE A 6 0.12 1.71 4.99
N LYS A 7 -0.80 0.91 4.47
CA LYS A 7 -0.84 -0.52 4.77
C LYS A 7 -0.75 -1.29 3.47
N VAL A 8 0.17 -2.24 3.43
CA VAL A 8 0.27 -3.18 2.32
C VAL A 8 -0.31 -4.50 2.81
N LEU A 9 -1.39 -4.92 2.19
CA LEU A 9 -2.15 -6.09 2.62
C LEU A 9 -1.86 -7.28 1.73
N GLY A 10 -1.41 -8.37 2.34
CA GLY A 10 -1.19 -9.59 1.59
C GLY A 10 -0.60 -10.69 2.46
N PRO A 11 -0.87 -11.95 2.13
CA PRO A 11 -0.45 -13.09 2.98
C PRO A 11 1.03 -13.45 2.86
N GLY A 12 1.85 -12.62 2.25
CA GLY A 12 3.29 -12.87 2.15
C GLY A 12 3.73 -13.47 0.83
N CYS A 13 2.91 -13.41 -0.20
CA CYS A 13 3.26 -13.90 -1.51
C CYS A 13 4.28 -12.97 -2.19
N MET A 14 4.85 -13.44 -3.28
CA MET A 14 5.85 -12.68 -4.03
C MET A 14 5.34 -11.32 -4.47
N ASN A 15 4.11 -11.27 -4.99
CA ASN A 15 3.50 -10.03 -5.44
C ASN A 15 3.25 -9.08 -4.27
N CYS A 16 2.92 -9.62 -3.11
CA CYS A 16 2.70 -8.81 -1.92
C CYS A 16 4.00 -8.13 -1.47
N LYS A 17 5.10 -8.88 -1.50
CA LYS A 17 6.42 -8.33 -1.17
C LYS A 17 6.86 -7.29 -2.18
N LYS A 18 6.59 -7.52 -3.47
CA LYS A 18 6.90 -6.53 -4.50
C LYS A 18 6.12 -5.25 -4.31
N LEU A 19 4.85 -5.36 -3.95
CA LEU A 19 4.04 -4.17 -3.69
C LEU A 19 4.62 -3.40 -2.50
N LEU A 20 5.04 -4.11 -1.46
CA LEU A 20 5.66 -3.47 -0.30
C LEU A 20 6.91 -2.70 -0.70
N GLU A 21 7.80 -3.33 -1.46
CA GLU A 21 9.04 -2.69 -1.92
C GLU A 21 8.74 -1.48 -2.78
N THR A 22 7.80 -1.62 -3.71
CA THR A 22 7.42 -0.52 -4.59
C THR A 22 6.83 0.63 -3.80
N THR A 23 6.03 0.34 -2.80
CA THR A 23 5.44 1.36 -1.93
C THR A 23 6.51 2.09 -1.14
N GLN A 24 7.47 1.36 -0.59
CA GLN A 24 8.59 1.95 0.15
C GLN A 24 9.39 2.90 -0.74
N GLU A 25 9.66 2.48 -1.98
CA GLU A 25 10.39 3.31 -2.92
C GLU A 25 9.60 4.56 -3.30
N ALA A 26 8.30 4.42 -3.53
CA ALA A 26 7.44 5.55 -3.86
C ALA A 26 7.44 6.60 -2.75
N VAL A 27 7.33 6.17 -1.51
CA VAL A 27 7.36 7.07 -0.35
C VAL A 27 8.71 7.76 -0.25
N LYS A 28 9.79 7.01 -0.44
CA LYS A 28 11.14 7.56 -0.38
C LYS A 28 11.35 8.62 -1.44
N GLN A 29 10.93 8.35 -2.67
CA GLN A 29 11.06 9.30 -3.77
C GLN A 29 10.20 10.54 -3.59
N SER A 30 9.05 10.38 -2.95
CA SER A 30 8.13 11.50 -2.69
C SER A 30 8.61 12.40 -1.56
N GLY A 31 9.53 11.92 -0.73
CA GLY A 31 10.02 12.67 0.41
C GLY A 31 8.97 12.90 1.49
N LEU A 32 7.94 12.09 1.53
CA LEU A 32 6.86 12.23 2.50
C LEU A 32 7.12 11.42 3.76
N GLU A 33 6.59 11.91 4.87
CA GLU A 33 6.59 11.12 6.10
C GLU A 33 5.42 10.16 6.07
N ALA A 34 5.72 8.87 6.18
CA ALA A 34 4.69 7.85 6.14
C ALA A 34 5.10 6.65 6.98
N THR A 35 4.10 6.04 7.60
CA THR A 35 4.28 4.76 8.29
C THR A 35 3.75 3.67 7.36
N ILE A 36 4.60 2.70 7.06
CA ILE A 36 4.22 1.59 6.20
C ILE A 36 4.12 0.32 7.04
N GLU A 37 2.96 -0.27 7.02
CA GLU A 37 2.71 -1.52 7.74
C GLU A 37 2.41 -2.63 6.75
N TYR A 38 3.09 -3.76 6.89
CA TYR A 38 2.83 -4.92 6.06
C TYR A 38 1.91 -5.87 6.83
N VAL A 39 0.65 -5.91 6.41
CA VAL A 39 -0.39 -6.70 7.09
C VAL A 39 -0.52 -8.05 6.38
N THR A 40 -0.19 -9.12 7.09
CA THR A 40 -0.26 -10.48 6.54
C THR A 40 -1.41 -11.29 7.12
N ASN A 41 -2.05 -10.79 8.15
CA ASN A 41 -3.18 -11.48 8.80
C ASN A 41 -4.43 -11.38 7.94
N MET A 42 -4.94 -12.51 7.48
CA MET A 42 -6.09 -12.52 6.58
C MET A 42 -7.35 -11.93 7.22
N SER A 43 -7.52 -12.07 8.53
CA SER A 43 -8.66 -11.47 9.22
C SER A 43 -8.65 -9.95 9.12
N GLU A 44 -7.47 -9.35 9.18
CA GLU A 44 -7.33 -7.90 9.03
C GLU A 44 -7.46 -7.49 7.57
N ILE A 45 -6.88 -8.28 6.66
CA ILE A 45 -6.93 -8.00 5.24
C ILE A 45 -8.37 -7.97 4.74
N THR A 46 -9.19 -8.93 5.14
CA THR A 46 -10.56 -9.04 4.65
C THR A 46 -11.47 -7.93 5.17
N LYS A 47 -11.04 -7.21 6.20
CA LYS A 47 -11.78 -6.02 6.67
C LYS A 47 -11.70 -4.88 5.67
N TYR A 48 -10.68 -4.86 4.84
CA TYR A 48 -10.44 -3.78 3.89
C TYR A 48 -10.74 -4.18 2.45
N VAL A 49 -10.28 -5.38 2.04
CA VAL A 49 -10.33 -5.79 0.65
C VAL A 49 -10.68 -7.26 0.53
N MET A 50 -11.13 -7.65 -0.65
CA MET A 50 -11.39 -9.04 -0.98
C MET A 50 -10.29 -9.63 -1.87
N MET A 51 -9.41 -8.79 -2.40
CA MET A 51 -8.34 -9.20 -3.30
C MET A 51 -6.99 -8.74 -2.77
N THR A 52 -5.97 -9.57 -2.90
CA THR A 52 -4.60 -9.23 -2.52
C THR A 52 -3.69 -9.36 -3.73
N PRO A 53 -2.57 -8.65 -3.78
CA PRO A 53 -2.13 -7.65 -2.82
C PRO A 53 -2.95 -6.36 -2.89
N ALA A 54 -2.98 -5.62 -1.80
CA ALA A 54 -3.75 -4.38 -1.75
C ALA A 54 -2.95 -3.27 -1.06
N LEU A 55 -3.30 -2.04 -1.40
CA LEU A 55 -2.67 -0.85 -0.83
C LEU A 55 -3.74 0.02 -0.19
N VAL A 56 -3.55 0.31 1.08
CA VAL A 56 -4.46 1.18 1.84
C VAL A 56 -3.68 2.40 2.30
N VAL A 57 -4.22 3.58 2.06
CA VAL A 57 -3.61 4.83 2.49
C VAL A 57 -4.64 5.60 3.31
N ASN A 58 -4.30 5.92 4.56
CA ASN A 58 -5.18 6.64 5.48
C ASN A 58 -6.58 6.00 5.57
N GLU A 59 -6.61 4.69 5.71
CA GLU A 59 -7.82 3.87 5.83
C GLU A 59 -8.66 3.80 4.55
N LYS A 60 -8.13 4.29 3.42
CA LYS A 60 -8.78 4.19 2.11
C LYS A 60 -8.07 3.17 1.25
N VAL A 61 -8.82 2.25 0.68
CA VAL A 61 -8.26 1.26 -0.24
C VAL A 61 -7.97 1.96 -1.56
N MET A 62 -6.68 2.09 -1.88
CA MET A 62 -6.24 2.79 -3.10
C MET A 62 -5.96 1.83 -4.24
N HIS A 63 -5.68 0.58 -3.93
CA HIS A 63 -5.40 -0.43 -4.95
C HIS A 63 -5.68 -1.81 -4.39
N GLN A 64 -6.19 -2.70 -5.23
CA GLN A 64 -6.33 -4.10 -4.84
C GLN A 64 -6.21 -4.99 -6.08
N GLY A 65 -5.60 -6.15 -5.86
CA GLY A 65 -5.44 -7.15 -6.91
C GLY A 65 -4.31 -6.84 -7.88
N LYS A 66 -4.34 -7.52 -9.01
CA LYS A 66 -3.35 -7.36 -10.09
C LYS A 66 -3.96 -6.54 -11.21
N PRO A 67 -3.13 -5.89 -12.04
CA PRO A 67 -1.66 -5.85 -12.01
C PRO A 67 -1.12 -4.97 -10.88
N LEU A 68 0.14 -5.19 -10.51
CA LEU A 68 0.78 -4.38 -9.49
C LEU A 68 1.01 -2.97 -10.01
N PRO A 69 0.81 -1.95 -9.16
CA PRO A 69 1.08 -0.58 -9.57
C PRO A 69 2.59 -0.33 -9.64
N THR A 70 2.97 0.61 -10.50
CA THR A 70 4.36 1.06 -10.58
C THR A 70 4.63 2.06 -9.47
N VAL A 71 5.92 2.40 -9.27
CA VAL A 71 6.31 3.44 -8.30
C VAL A 71 5.57 4.74 -8.62
N GLN A 72 5.53 5.13 -9.88
CA GLN A 72 4.85 6.38 -10.28
C GLN A 72 3.35 6.33 -9.96
N LYS A 73 2.72 5.19 -10.21
CA LYS A 73 1.29 5.04 -9.92
C LYS A 73 1.02 5.16 -8.42
N ILE A 74 1.88 4.56 -7.60
CA ILE A 74 1.73 4.64 -6.15
C ILE A 74 1.92 6.08 -5.67
N LYS A 75 2.89 6.80 -6.23
CA LYS A 75 3.08 8.20 -5.91
C LYS A 75 1.82 9.01 -6.21
N ASP A 76 1.17 8.75 -7.34
CA ASP A 76 -0.08 9.41 -7.69
C ASP A 76 -1.19 9.07 -6.70
N LEU A 77 -1.30 7.80 -6.32
CA LEU A 77 -2.32 7.36 -5.36
C LEU A 77 -2.13 8.01 -4.00
N ILE A 78 -0.88 8.10 -3.55
CA ILE A 78 -0.57 8.76 -2.28
C ILE A 78 -0.94 10.24 -2.33
N ALA A 79 -0.62 10.89 -3.42
CA ALA A 79 -0.95 12.30 -3.60
C ALA A 79 -2.46 12.55 -3.56
N ARG A 80 -3.23 11.64 -4.13
CA ARG A 80 -4.70 11.75 -4.12
C ARG A 80 -5.30 11.52 -2.74
N ALA A 81 -4.61 10.73 -1.91
CA ALA A 81 -5.10 10.40 -0.57
C ALA A 81 -4.80 11.49 0.46
N GLN A 82 -3.98 12.43 0.12
CA GLN A 82 -3.63 13.54 1.02
C GLN A 82 -4.71 14.60 1.12
#